data_15c980b41881d0c749bcf5402103596a
#
_entry.id   15c980b41881d0c749bcf5402103596a
#
_cell.length_a   1.000
_cell.length_b   1.000
_cell.length_c   1.000
_cell.angle_alpha   90.00
_cell.angle_beta   90.00
_cell.angle_gamma   90.00
#
_symmetry.space_group_name_H-M   'P 1'
#
loop_
_entity.id
_entity.type
_entity.pdbx_description
1 polymer ?
#
loop_
_entity_poly.entity_id
_entity_poly.type
_entity_poly.pdbx_seq_one_letter_code
_entity_poly.pdbx_strand_id
1 'polypeptide(L)'
;MPARVSPTDRVRAKIDELFASDRELPEILEEVARLGAQLLMQAALEAEVTEFLGRDRYQRSATAPDARSGARNGYRPATVKTTAGPITLERPKLRGTTAAFASRLFGKHVSRTNALESLVIASFVRGLSVRDVEATLADALGDQAAISKSTVAQVCQAIKTEYDTWARRPLGDVVLDYLFLDASFFRMHPGSPAEPILAAWGITTAGKPIFVGLAPGVVESTDAWANFLTDLTDRGLACPLLVVSDGAAGLIAAIEQIFPTALRQRCLIHRLRNVLAKIPARDAGRDPRRLLGLLRHCRPHHRARPEAGRTHRRPAGRVRYPLRTHLPRSDEDRADRSRGPDRLSTVPARTSSPHPAL
;
A
#
# COMPACT_ATOMS: atom_id res chain seq x y z
N MET A 1 15.39 50.97 5.36
CA MET A 1 15.25 49.84 6.27
C MET A 1 15.97 48.66 5.66
N PRO A 2 16.86 47.93 6.36
CA PRO A 2 17.52 46.77 5.82
C PRO A 2 16.45 45.73 5.42
N ALA A 3 16.63 45.11 4.26
CA ALA A 3 15.73 44.06 3.76
C ALA A 3 15.70 42.91 4.77
N ARG A 4 14.51 42.53 5.25
CA ARG A 4 14.36 41.37 6.14
C ARG A 4 14.76 40.10 5.37
N VAL A 5 15.73 39.38 5.90
CA VAL A 5 16.22 38.09 5.37
C VAL A 5 15.01 37.14 5.18
N SER A 6 14.94 36.43 4.04
CA SER A 6 13.86 35.48 3.79
C SER A 6 13.96 34.26 4.70
N PRO A 7 12.88 33.56 4.98
CA PRO A 7 12.97 32.26 5.68
C PRO A 7 13.88 31.27 4.96
N THR A 8 13.84 31.22 3.64
CA THR A 8 14.71 30.37 2.80
C THR A 8 16.18 30.73 2.98
N ASP A 9 16.53 32.02 2.97
CA ASP A 9 17.91 32.49 3.17
C ASP A 9 18.42 32.19 4.58
N ARG A 10 17.55 32.26 5.59
CA ARG A 10 17.91 31.89 6.97
C ARG A 10 18.25 30.39 7.09
N VAL A 11 17.53 29.53 6.40
CA VAL A 11 17.84 28.10 6.39
C VAL A 11 19.14 27.83 5.64
N ARG A 12 19.37 28.54 4.50
CA ARG A 12 20.63 28.44 3.76
C ARG A 12 21.82 28.83 4.62
N ALA A 13 21.75 29.97 5.32
CA ALA A 13 22.78 30.39 6.23
C ALA A 13 23.12 29.37 7.32
N LYS A 14 22.10 28.66 7.86
CA LYS A 14 22.34 27.57 8.81
C LYS A 14 23.08 26.37 8.18
N ILE A 15 22.82 26.07 6.91
CA ILE A 15 23.55 25.02 6.18
C ILE A 15 25.01 25.45 6.00
N ASP A 16 25.25 26.71 5.62
CA ASP A 16 26.60 27.25 5.45
C ASP A 16 27.37 27.23 6.77
N GLU A 17 26.73 27.63 7.88
CA GLU A 17 27.30 27.56 9.24
C GLU A 17 27.67 26.15 9.65
N LEU A 18 26.83 25.17 9.27
CA LEU A 18 27.07 23.78 9.60
C LEU A 18 28.32 23.22 8.88
N PHE A 19 28.51 23.57 7.61
CA PHE A 19 29.72 23.21 6.86
C PHE A 19 30.99 23.94 7.32
N ALA A 20 30.84 25.08 7.98
CA ALA A 20 31.96 25.83 8.59
C ALA A 20 32.30 25.36 10.02
N SER A 21 31.52 24.39 10.57
CA SER A 21 31.75 23.87 11.93
C SER A 21 32.78 22.74 11.94
N ASP A 22 33.47 22.57 13.09
CA ASP A 22 34.45 21.49 13.31
C ASP A 22 33.78 20.12 13.65
N ARG A 23 32.52 19.93 13.27
CA ARG A 23 31.77 18.69 13.55
C ARG A 23 32.16 17.57 12.59
N GLU A 24 32.07 16.32 13.07
CA GLU A 24 32.34 15.13 12.26
C GLU A 24 31.32 14.98 11.13
N LEU A 25 31.78 14.45 9.98
CA LEU A 25 30.95 14.29 8.78
C LEU A 25 29.63 13.52 9.00
N PRO A 26 29.57 12.41 9.78
CA PRO A 26 28.32 11.70 10.04
C PRO A 26 27.26 12.57 10.74
N GLU A 27 27.67 13.37 11.71
CA GLU A 27 26.78 14.29 12.45
C GLU A 27 26.25 15.41 11.56
N ILE A 28 27.10 15.90 10.63
CA ILE A 28 26.77 16.96 9.67
C ILE A 28 25.72 16.40 8.65
N LEU A 29 25.87 15.16 8.19
CA LEU A 29 25.02 14.61 7.13
C LEU A 29 23.54 14.54 7.51
N GLU A 30 23.22 14.13 8.73
CA GLU A 30 21.82 14.08 9.20
C GLU A 30 21.22 15.48 9.31
N GLU A 31 21.98 16.42 9.87
CA GLU A 31 21.53 17.80 10.01
C GLU A 31 21.39 18.49 8.66
N VAL A 32 22.30 18.25 7.71
CA VAL A 32 22.21 18.74 6.32
C VAL A 32 20.97 18.15 5.64
N ALA A 33 20.68 16.87 5.81
CA ALA A 33 19.49 16.25 5.23
C ALA A 33 18.20 16.92 5.77
N ARG A 34 18.14 17.18 7.08
CA ARG A 34 17.02 17.85 7.73
C ARG A 34 16.87 19.31 7.28
N LEU A 35 17.94 20.07 7.27
CA LEU A 35 17.96 21.47 6.83
C LEU A 35 17.72 21.58 5.31
N GLY A 36 18.23 20.64 4.52
CA GLY A 36 17.96 20.53 3.08
C GLY A 36 16.49 20.31 2.79
N ALA A 37 15.85 19.40 3.50
CA ALA A 37 14.40 19.18 3.41
C ALA A 37 13.63 20.46 3.80
N GLN A 38 14.03 21.12 4.88
CA GLN A 38 13.43 22.38 5.32
C GLN A 38 13.60 23.48 4.26
N LEU A 39 14.78 23.61 3.66
CA LEU A 39 15.08 24.59 2.62
C LEU A 39 14.18 24.40 1.39
N LEU A 40 14.09 23.18 0.89
CA LEU A 40 13.25 22.86 -0.28
C LEU A 40 11.77 23.12 -0.03
N MET A 41 11.26 22.71 1.12
CA MET A 41 9.87 22.92 1.50
C MET A 41 9.55 24.40 1.72
N GLN A 42 10.46 25.15 2.33
CA GLN A 42 10.32 26.60 2.54
C GLN A 42 10.35 27.37 1.22
N ALA A 43 11.27 27.02 0.33
CA ALA A 43 11.35 27.62 -1.00
C ALA A 43 10.09 27.37 -1.83
N ALA A 44 9.54 26.15 -1.77
CA ALA A 44 8.31 25.80 -2.45
C ALA A 44 7.11 26.60 -1.91
N LEU A 45 6.99 26.78 -0.59
CA LEU A 45 5.96 27.65 0.01
C LEU A 45 6.08 29.11 -0.44
N GLU A 46 7.29 29.64 -0.53
CA GLU A 46 7.54 31.01 -0.98
C GLU A 46 7.20 31.16 -2.49
N ALA A 47 7.50 30.14 -3.29
CA ALA A 47 7.13 30.09 -4.71
C ALA A 47 5.60 30.08 -4.92
N GLU A 48 4.86 29.25 -4.16
CA GLU A 48 3.39 29.25 -4.19
C GLU A 48 2.78 30.63 -3.87
N VAL A 49 3.37 31.36 -2.92
CA VAL A 49 2.91 32.72 -2.59
C VAL A 49 3.24 33.71 -3.69
N THR A 50 4.40 33.57 -4.34
CA THR A 50 4.77 34.39 -5.49
C THR A 50 3.80 34.15 -6.65
N GLU A 51 3.50 32.90 -6.98
CA GLU A 51 2.51 32.52 -7.99
C GLU A 51 1.10 33.05 -7.63
N PHE A 52 0.70 32.91 -6.34
CA PHE A 52 -0.62 33.35 -5.89
C PHE A 52 -0.80 34.87 -5.97
N LEU A 53 0.23 35.65 -5.66
CA LEU A 53 0.20 37.12 -5.70
C LEU A 53 0.55 37.68 -7.09
N GLY A 54 1.09 36.85 -8.01
CA GLY A 54 1.56 37.28 -9.32
C GLY A 54 2.72 38.27 -9.27
N ARG A 55 3.52 38.26 -8.18
CA ARG A 55 4.66 39.16 -8.00
C ARG A 55 5.67 38.65 -6.98
N ASP A 56 6.91 39.02 -7.20
CA ASP A 56 8.02 38.66 -6.32
C ASP A 56 7.98 39.40 -4.97
N ARG A 57 8.81 38.94 -4.08
CA ARG A 57 9.01 39.60 -2.78
C ARG A 57 9.64 40.99 -2.99
N TYR A 58 9.06 41.99 -2.35
CA TYR A 58 9.42 43.43 -2.48
C TYR A 58 9.08 44.08 -3.84
N GLN A 59 8.59 43.37 -4.81
CA GLN A 59 8.10 43.94 -6.05
C GLN A 59 6.77 44.68 -5.81
N ARG A 60 6.71 45.94 -6.29
CA ARG A 60 5.48 46.75 -6.19
C ARG A 60 4.44 46.23 -7.17
N SER A 61 3.18 46.22 -6.77
CA SER A 61 2.07 45.76 -7.66
C SER A 61 1.98 46.52 -8.96
N ALA A 62 2.32 47.82 -8.94
CA ALA A 62 2.32 48.67 -10.13
C ALA A 62 3.41 48.28 -11.17
N THR A 63 4.41 47.51 -10.81
CA THR A 63 5.50 47.05 -11.70
C THR A 63 5.39 45.60 -12.12
N ALA A 64 4.34 44.91 -11.69
CA ALA A 64 4.11 43.49 -12.03
C ALA A 64 2.80 43.36 -12.79
N PRO A 65 2.81 42.99 -14.08
CA PRO A 65 1.62 42.91 -14.93
C PRO A 65 0.54 41.94 -14.42
N ASP A 66 0.99 40.86 -13.76
CA ASP A 66 0.10 39.80 -13.23
C ASP A 66 -0.20 39.95 -11.74
N ALA A 67 0.14 41.12 -11.13
CA ALA A 67 -0.05 41.33 -9.71
C ALA A 67 -1.51 41.26 -9.30
N ARG A 68 -1.82 40.35 -8.40
CA ARG A 68 -3.12 40.22 -7.76
C ARG A 68 -3.17 41.04 -6.48
N SER A 69 -4.40 41.35 -6.04
CA SER A 69 -4.62 42.07 -4.77
C SER A 69 -4.10 41.27 -3.59
N GLY A 70 -3.58 41.98 -2.60
CA GLY A 70 -3.06 41.40 -1.37
C GLY A 70 -1.59 41.69 -1.13
N ALA A 71 -1.13 41.43 0.07
CA ALA A 71 0.25 41.63 0.48
C ALA A 71 0.70 40.56 1.46
N ARG A 72 2.02 40.27 1.44
CA ARG A 72 2.66 39.42 2.46
C ARG A 72 2.59 40.12 3.82
N ASN A 73 2.14 39.43 4.86
CA ASN A 73 1.93 39.95 6.20
C ASN A 73 2.69 39.13 7.26
N GLY A 74 3.97 38.84 6.98
CA GLY A 74 4.80 38.04 7.87
C GLY A 74 4.55 36.53 7.73
N TYR A 75 5.00 35.80 8.75
CA TYR A 75 5.01 34.35 8.79
C TYR A 75 4.43 33.84 10.12
N ARG A 76 4.08 32.58 10.13
CA ARG A 76 3.72 31.81 11.31
C ARG A 76 4.49 30.51 11.30
N PRO A 77 5.23 30.15 12.36
CA PRO A 77 5.91 28.87 12.42
C PRO A 77 4.89 27.72 12.45
N ALA A 78 5.23 26.64 11.78
CA ALA A 78 4.48 25.40 11.80
C ALA A 78 5.45 24.22 11.67
N THR A 79 5.39 23.29 12.60
CA THR A 79 6.24 22.09 12.57
C THR A 79 5.59 21.02 11.70
N VAL A 80 6.37 20.45 10.79
CA VAL A 80 6.02 19.30 9.96
C VAL A 80 6.95 18.15 10.30
N LYS A 81 6.40 17.02 10.66
CA LYS A 81 7.14 15.79 10.93
C LYS A 81 7.46 15.09 9.63
N THR A 82 8.74 14.76 9.43
CA THR A 82 9.25 14.10 8.23
C THR A 82 10.08 12.88 8.60
N THR A 83 10.45 12.07 7.62
CA THR A 83 11.40 10.96 7.80
C THR A 83 12.84 11.42 8.13
N ALA A 84 13.15 12.70 7.92
CA ALA A 84 14.42 13.34 8.35
C ALA A 84 14.28 14.05 9.70
N GLY A 85 13.23 13.78 10.47
CA GLY A 85 12.90 14.44 11.72
C GLY A 85 11.94 15.62 11.57
N PRO A 86 11.61 16.32 12.67
CA PRO A 86 10.72 17.47 12.65
C PRO A 86 11.41 18.68 12.02
N ILE A 87 10.73 19.35 11.12
CA ILE A 87 11.18 20.61 10.53
C ILE A 87 10.17 21.72 10.81
N THR A 88 10.66 22.92 11.09
CA THR A 88 9.81 24.08 11.30
C THR A 88 9.79 24.94 10.06
N LEU A 89 8.60 25.05 9.45
CA LEU A 89 8.35 25.89 8.29
C LEU A 89 7.71 27.20 8.72
N GLU A 90 8.14 28.28 8.10
CA GLU A 90 7.57 29.60 8.26
C GLU A 90 6.41 29.77 7.26
N ARG A 91 5.19 29.48 7.68
CA ARG A 91 4.00 29.62 6.83
C ARG A 91 3.68 31.07 6.58
N PRO A 92 3.60 31.52 5.31
CA PRO A 92 3.32 32.92 4.99
C PRO A 92 1.90 33.31 5.38
N LYS A 93 1.76 34.51 5.93
CA LYS A 93 0.46 35.17 6.14
C LYS A 93 0.26 36.19 5.04
N LEU A 94 -0.94 36.21 4.46
CA LEU A 94 -1.35 37.20 3.47
C LEU A 94 -2.50 38.04 4.03
N ARG A 95 -2.61 39.27 3.54
CA ARG A 95 -3.72 40.19 3.87
C ARG A 95 -4.22 40.90 2.60
N GLY A 96 -5.50 41.29 2.60
CA GLY A 96 -6.11 42.02 1.51
C GLY A 96 -6.21 41.24 0.19
N THR A 97 -6.24 39.91 0.29
CA THR A 97 -6.43 39.01 -0.85
C THR A 97 -7.91 38.78 -1.11
N THR A 98 -8.31 38.71 -2.37
CA THR A 98 -9.70 38.39 -2.78
C THR A 98 -10.08 36.93 -2.53
N ALA A 99 -9.10 36.02 -2.53
CA ALA A 99 -9.28 34.60 -2.20
C ALA A 99 -8.37 34.19 -1.04
N ALA A 100 -8.77 33.21 -0.26
CA ALA A 100 -7.93 32.66 0.78
C ALA A 100 -6.76 31.87 0.16
N PHE A 101 -5.53 32.16 0.58
CA PHE A 101 -4.37 31.36 0.19
C PHE A 101 -4.40 30.00 0.89
N ALA A 102 -4.38 28.94 0.11
CA ALA A 102 -4.18 27.59 0.57
C ALA A 102 -2.97 26.98 -0.17
N SER A 103 -1.94 26.57 0.57
CA SER A 103 -0.80 25.89 -0.03
C SER A 103 -1.25 24.54 -0.60
N ARG A 104 -0.81 24.21 -1.82
CA ARG A 104 -1.02 22.91 -2.45
C ARG A 104 -0.16 21.81 -1.80
N LEU A 105 1.05 22.20 -1.34
CA LEU A 105 1.99 21.29 -0.69
C LEU A 105 1.62 21.01 0.76
N PHE A 106 1.13 22.02 1.46
CA PHE A 106 0.81 21.94 2.88
C PHE A 106 -0.61 22.46 3.13
N GLY A 107 -1.58 21.59 2.98
CA GLY A 107 -2.96 21.85 3.34
C GLY A 107 -3.09 22.37 4.79
N LYS A 108 -4.25 22.89 5.14
CA LYS A 108 -4.48 23.64 6.41
C LYS A 108 -4.11 22.85 7.67
N HIS A 109 -4.08 21.51 7.59
CA HIS A 109 -3.86 20.60 8.70
C HIS A 109 -2.70 19.61 8.50
N VAL A 110 -1.88 19.78 7.45
CA VAL A 110 -0.73 18.90 7.22
C VAL A 110 0.34 19.19 8.27
N SER A 111 0.55 18.24 9.16
CA SER A 111 1.56 18.27 10.23
C SER A 111 2.62 17.17 10.08
N ARG A 112 2.52 16.35 9.04
CA ARG A 112 3.44 15.24 8.73
C ARG A 112 3.47 14.96 7.24
N THR A 113 4.52 14.26 6.77
CA THR A 113 4.64 13.85 5.37
C THR A 113 4.00 12.48 5.13
N ASN A 114 3.55 12.24 3.89
CA ASN A 114 2.98 10.94 3.48
C ASN A 114 4.00 9.80 3.67
N ALA A 115 5.29 10.05 3.48
CA ALA A 115 6.35 9.06 3.69
C ALA A 115 6.38 8.58 5.14
N LEU A 116 6.24 9.50 6.10
CA LEU A 116 6.17 9.16 7.52
C LEU A 116 4.89 8.39 7.86
N GLU A 117 3.74 8.77 7.29
CA GLU A 117 2.49 8.00 7.44
C GLU A 117 2.64 6.59 6.89
N SER A 118 3.23 6.44 5.70
CA SER A 118 3.49 5.13 5.10
C SER A 118 4.39 4.26 5.96
N LEU A 119 5.39 4.85 6.62
CA LEU A 119 6.27 4.13 7.56
C LEU A 119 5.48 3.62 8.78
N VAL A 120 4.61 4.45 9.35
CA VAL A 120 3.72 4.05 10.45
C VAL A 120 2.81 2.90 10.02
N ILE A 121 2.17 3.01 8.84
CA ILE A 121 1.30 1.97 8.28
C ILE A 121 2.06 0.66 8.09
N ALA A 122 3.25 0.72 7.47
CA ALA A 122 4.09 -0.45 7.23
C ALA A 122 4.51 -1.14 8.54
N SER A 123 4.74 -0.39 9.61
CA SER A 123 5.05 -0.91 10.92
C SER A 123 3.87 -1.70 11.52
N PHE A 124 2.65 -1.19 11.39
CA PHE A 124 1.44 -1.92 11.81
C PHE A 124 1.21 -3.18 10.99
N VAL A 125 1.34 -3.10 9.67
CA VAL A 125 1.20 -4.29 8.79
C VAL A 125 2.18 -5.41 9.18
N ARG A 126 3.33 -5.04 9.77
CA ARG A 126 4.32 -5.99 10.30
C ARG A 126 4.02 -6.44 11.74
N GLY A 127 2.93 -5.99 12.35
CA GLY A 127 2.46 -6.43 13.66
C GLY A 127 3.02 -5.63 14.84
N LEU A 128 3.63 -4.47 14.62
CA LEU A 128 4.09 -3.61 15.71
C LEU A 128 2.89 -2.96 16.41
N SER A 129 2.93 -2.94 17.75
CA SER A 129 1.94 -2.19 18.53
C SER A 129 2.16 -0.66 18.39
N VAL A 130 1.18 0.13 18.79
CA VAL A 130 1.29 1.61 18.83
C VAL A 130 2.53 2.07 19.62
N ARG A 131 2.85 1.38 20.71
CA ARG A 131 4.04 1.70 21.53
C ARG A 131 5.33 1.31 20.84
N ASP A 132 5.35 0.16 20.17
CA ASP A 132 6.54 -0.29 19.45
C ASP A 132 6.84 0.61 18.26
N VAL A 133 5.80 1.09 17.56
CA VAL A 133 5.94 2.08 16.47
C VAL A 133 6.50 3.40 17.01
N GLU A 134 5.98 3.89 18.15
CA GLU A 134 6.48 5.10 18.79
C GLU A 134 7.96 4.96 19.18
N ALA A 135 8.31 3.85 19.86
CA ALA A 135 9.68 3.57 20.26
C ALA A 135 10.62 3.42 19.05
N THR A 136 10.24 2.61 18.05
CA THR A 136 11.05 2.42 16.84
C THR A 136 11.31 3.72 16.10
N LEU A 137 10.31 4.60 16.02
CA LEU A 137 10.48 5.90 15.37
C LEU A 137 11.29 6.88 16.21
N ALA A 138 11.21 6.82 17.55
CA ALA A 138 12.08 7.59 18.44
C ALA A 138 13.54 7.15 18.31
N ASP A 139 13.78 5.84 18.29
CA ASP A 139 15.12 5.27 18.12
C ASP A 139 15.73 5.62 16.75
N ALA A 140 14.92 5.54 15.69
CA ALA A 140 15.38 5.74 14.31
C ALA A 140 15.55 7.22 13.92
N LEU A 141 14.73 8.12 14.47
CA LEU A 141 14.62 9.53 14.03
C LEU A 141 14.99 10.52 15.16
N GLY A 142 15.35 10.02 16.33
CA GLY A 142 15.64 10.80 17.52
C GLY A 142 14.39 11.24 18.29
N ASP A 143 14.55 11.56 19.58
CA ASP A 143 13.45 11.89 20.51
C ASP A 143 12.59 13.07 20.05
N GLN A 144 13.20 14.04 19.35
CA GLN A 144 12.46 15.19 18.81
C GLN A 144 11.60 14.87 17.60
N ALA A 145 11.93 13.79 16.91
CA ALA A 145 11.17 13.27 15.77
C ALA A 145 10.08 12.28 16.18
N ALA A 146 10.08 11.84 17.44
CA ALA A 146 9.13 10.88 17.96
C ALA A 146 7.71 11.28 17.60
N ILE A 147 7.02 10.39 16.92
CA ILE A 147 5.60 10.53 16.68
C ILE A 147 4.91 10.10 17.96
N SER A 148 4.21 11.04 18.60
CA SER A 148 3.48 10.72 19.83
C SER A 148 2.47 9.58 19.61
N LYS A 149 2.23 8.78 20.63
CA LYS A 149 1.22 7.71 20.65
C LYS A 149 -0.14 8.18 20.11
N SER A 150 -0.54 9.42 20.42
CA SER A 150 -1.77 10.01 19.89
C SER A 150 -1.73 10.22 18.37
N THR A 151 -0.59 10.59 17.82
CA THR A 151 -0.41 10.74 16.36
C THR A 151 -0.47 9.38 15.66
N VAL A 152 0.19 8.37 16.22
CA VAL A 152 0.11 6.98 15.71
C VAL A 152 -1.34 6.49 15.74
N ALA A 153 -2.04 6.69 16.84
CA ALA A 153 -3.45 6.34 16.98
C ALA A 153 -4.35 7.06 15.95
N GLN A 154 -4.09 8.34 15.67
CA GLN A 154 -4.82 9.09 14.63
C GLN A 154 -4.59 8.53 13.24
N VAL A 155 -3.38 8.10 12.89
CA VAL A 155 -3.10 7.44 11.60
C VAL A 155 -3.87 6.14 11.49
N CYS A 156 -3.87 5.31 12.53
CA CYS A 156 -4.66 4.07 12.56
C CYS A 156 -6.15 4.34 12.41
N GLN A 157 -6.67 5.34 13.10
CA GLN A 157 -8.08 5.71 13.00
C GLN A 157 -8.45 6.23 11.62
N ALA A 158 -7.57 6.97 10.96
CA ALA A 158 -7.78 7.42 9.58
C ALA A 158 -7.87 6.23 8.61
N ILE A 159 -6.93 5.27 8.72
CA ILE A 159 -6.94 4.04 7.92
C ILE A 159 -8.23 3.25 8.16
N LYS A 160 -8.62 3.10 9.43
CA LYS A 160 -9.88 2.41 9.78
C LYS A 160 -11.08 3.09 9.13
N THR A 161 -11.15 4.41 9.18
CA THR A 161 -12.24 5.19 8.57
C THR A 161 -12.27 5.03 7.06
N GLU A 162 -11.10 5.05 6.41
CA GLU A 162 -10.98 4.82 4.96
C GLU A 162 -11.41 3.40 4.58
N TYR A 163 -10.98 2.40 5.35
CA TYR A 163 -11.43 1.01 5.18
C TYR A 163 -12.95 0.90 5.38
N ASP A 164 -13.51 1.45 6.45
CA ASP A 164 -14.94 1.40 6.73
C ASP A 164 -15.77 2.04 5.61
N THR A 165 -15.29 3.15 5.05
CA THR A 165 -15.91 3.82 3.90
C THR A 165 -15.86 2.95 2.65
N TRP A 166 -14.67 2.38 2.36
CA TRP A 166 -14.49 1.47 1.23
C TRP A 166 -15.32 0.19 1.40
N ALA A 167 -15.35 -0.40 2.59
CA ALA A 167 -16.06 -1.63 2.88
C ALA A 167 -17.58 -1.50 2.72
N ARG A 168 -18.13 -0.30 2.98
CA ARG A 168 -19.58 -0.02 2.86
C ARG A 168 -20.00 0.58 1.53
N ARG A 169 -19.06 0.77 0.59
CA ARG A 169 -19.41 1.38 -0.69
C ARG A 169 -20.46 0.57 -1.45
N PRO A 170 -21.38 1.21 -2.18
CA PRO A 170 -22.35 0.50 -3.02
C PRO A 170 -21.64 -0.29 -4.13
N LEU A 171 -22.18 -1.44 -4.48
CA LEU A 171 -21.67 -2.34 -5.51
C LEU A 171 -22.65 -2.53 -6.67
N GLY A 172 -23.76 -1.78 -6.70
CA GLY A 172 -24.81 -1.94 -7.72
C GLY A 172 -24.33 -1.73 -9.16
N ASP A 173 -23.32 -0.89 -9.36
CA ASP A 173 -22.72 -0.66 -10.69
C ASP A 173 -21.66 -1.70 -11.08
N VAL A 174 -21.38 -2.68 -10.20
CA VAL A 174 -20.35 -3.70 -10.41
C VAL A 174 -20.98 -4.95 -11.01
N VAL A 175 -20.74 -5.19 -12.29
CA VAL A 175 -21.18 -6.41 -12.98
C VAL A 175 -19.96 -7.29 -13.23
N LEU A 176 -19.98 -8.52 -12.69
CA LEU A 176 -18.85 -9.44 -12.70
C LEU A 176 -19.10 -10.64 -13.64
N ASP A 177 -18.10 -10.94 -14.49
CA ASP A 177 -18.00 -12.24 -15.12
C ASP A 177 -17.44 -13.28 -14.15
N TYR A 178 -16.40 -12.88 -13.37
CA TYR A 178 -15.71 -13.80 -12.45
C TYR A 178 -15.63 -13.18 -11.05
N LEU A 179 -15.92 -14.02 -10.05
CA LEU A 179 -15.71 -13.72 -8.64
C LEU A 179 -14.78 -14.77 -8.03
N PHE A 180 -13.65 -14.36 -7.51
CA PHE A 180 -12.69 -15.20 -6.81
C PHE A 180 -12.85 -14.99 -5.30
N LEU A 181 -13.03 -16.10 -4.57
CA LEU A 181 -13.19 -16.12 -3.13
C LEU A 181 -12.04 -16.93 -2.51
N ASP A 182 -11.38 -16.35 -1.53
CA ASP A 182 -10.27 -16.98 -0.82
C ASP A 182 -10.19 -16.47 0.61
N ALA A 183 -9.70 -17.30 1.53
CA ALA A 183 -9.39 -16.92 2.90
C ALA A 183 -7.88 -16.98 3.13
N SER A 184 -7.33 -15.90 3.67
CA SER A 184 -5.93 -15.86 4.08
C SER A 184 -5.84 -15.77 5.59
N PHE A 185 -4.99 -16.60 6.20
CA PHE A 185 -4.86 -16.69 7.65
C PHE A 185 -3.70 -15.84 8.14
N PHE A 186 -3.98 -14.90 9.04
CA PHE A 186 -3.00 -14.01 9.63
C PHE A 186 -2.96 -14.20 11.16
N ARG A 187 -1.75 -14.27 11.71
CA ARG A 187 -1.55 -14.23 13.14
C ARG A 187 -1.51 -12.77 13.60
N MET A 188 -2.66 -12.24 14.02
CA MET A 188 -2.80 -10.83 14.35
C MET A 188 -2.38 -10.51 15.78
N HIS A 189 -2.42 -11.49 16.67
CA HIS A 189 -2.09 -11.31 18.09
C HIS A 189 -1.01 -12.32 18.51
N PRO A 190 0.00 -11.90 19.29
CA PRO A 190 0.99 -12.83 19.86
C PRO A 190 0.29 -13.90 20.70
N GLY A 191 0.62 -15.18 20.45
CA GLY A 191 0.04 -16.30 21.18
C GLY A 191 -1.36 -16.74 20.77
N SER A 192 -2.05 -16.01 19.88
CA SER A 192 -3.35 -16.39 19.33
C SER A 192 -3.23 -17.27 18.10
N PRO A 193 -4.23 -18.13 17.80
CA PRO A 193 -4.36 -18.78 16.51
C PRO A 193 -4.38 -17.77 15.36
N ALA A 194 -4.03 -18.23 14.17
CA ALA A 194 -4.18 -17.40 12.98
C ALA A 194 -5.68 -17.22 12.65
N GLU A 195 -6.07 -15.98 12.37
CA GLU A 195 -7.45 -15.59 12.06
C GLU A 195 -7.64 -15.46 10.55
N PRO A 196 -8.78 -15.93 9.99
CA PRO A 196 -9.05 -15.82 8.56
C PRO A 196 -9.44 -14.39 8.18
N ILE A 197 -8.92 -13.92 7.06
CA ILE A 197 -9.40 -12.74 6.36
C ILE A 197 -10.06 -13.23 5.08
N LEU A 198 -11.37 -13.03 4.99
CA LEU A 198 -12.16 -13.39 3.82
C LEU A 198 -11.99 -12.31 2.75
N ALA A 199 -11.70 -12.70 1.52
CA ALA A 199 -11.45 -11.79 0.42
C ALA A 199 -12.29 -12.17 -0.81
N ALA A 200 -12.80 -11.15 -1.48
CA ALA A 200 -13.54 -11.26 -2.74
C ALA A 200 -12.87 -10.36 -3.80
N TRP A 201 -12.40 -10.97 -4.88
CA TRP A 201 -11.78 -10.31 -6.02
C TRP A 201 -12.58 -10.61 -7.28
N GLY A 202 -12.90 -9.61 -8.09
CA GLY A 202 -13.70 -9.77 -9.28
C GLY A 202 -12.98 -9.39 -10.57
N ILE A 203 -13.48 -9.93 -11.68
CA ILE A 203 -13.23 -9.43 -13.03
C ILE A 203 -14.57 -8.99 -13.61
N THR A 204 -14.67 -7.72 -13.96
CA THR A 204 -15.88 -7.13 -14.54
C THR A 204 -16.11 -7.63 -15.97
N THR A 205 -17.32 -7.44 -16.49
CA THR A 205 -17.68 -7.70 -17.89
C THR A 205 -16.83 -6.91 -18.90
N ALA A 206 -16.22 -5.80 -18.47
CA ALA A 206 -15.24 -5.04 -19.24
C ALA A 206 -13.81 -5.60 -19.15
N GLY A 207 -13.60 -6.76 -18.48
CA GLY A 207 -12.30 -7.38 -18.28
C GLY A 207 -11.40 -6.68 -17.26
N LYS A 208 -11.91 -5.74 -16.48
CA LYS A 208 -11.12 -5.00 -15.47
C LYS A 208 -11.15 -5.72 -14.13
N PRO A 209 -9.99 -5.87 -13.45
CA PRO A 209 -9.96 -6.40 -12.10
C PRO A 209 -10.51 -5.38 -11.09
N ILE A 210 -11.23 -5.89 -10.09
CA ILE A 210 -11.77 -5.10 -8.99
C ILE A 210 -11.67 -5.86 -7.67
N PHE A 211 -11.23 -5.18 -6.60
CA PHE A 211 -11.31 -5.72 -5.26
C PHE A 211 -12.70 -5.44 -4.69
N VAL A 212 -13.51 -6.50 -4.51
CA VAL A 212 -14.94 -6.40 -4.20
C VAL A 212 -15.17 -6.23 -2.72
N GLY A 213 -14.55 -7.08 -1.91
CA GLY A 213 -14.74 -7.09 -0.47
C GLY A 213 -13.60 -7.73 0.30
N LEU A 214 -13.48 -7.34 1.56
CA LEU A 214 -12.54 -7.87 2.54
C LEU A 214 -13.22 -7.83 3.90
N ALA A 215 -13.21 -8.94 4.64
CA ALA A 215 -13.76 -8.99 5.99
C ALA A 215 -12.90 -9.87 6.91
N PRO A 216 -12.60 -9.43 8.14
CA PRO A 216 -12.01 -10.30 9.14
C PRO A 216 -13.05 -11.32 9.61
N GLY A 217 -12.60 -12.56 9.82
CA GLY A 217 -13.40 -13.63 10.40
C GLY A 217 -12.73 -14.16 11.67
N VAL A 218 -13.52 -14.75 12.57
CA VAL A 218 -12.97 -15.46 13.74
C VAL A 218 -12.61 -16.87 13.36
N VAL A 219 -13.45 -17.50 12.54
CA VAL A 219 -13.28 -18.87 12.03
C VAL A 219 -13.79 -18.89 10.59
N GLU A 220 -13.12 -19.66 9.74
CA GLU A 220 -13.61 -19.94 8.41
C GLU A 220 -14.74 -21.00 8.49
N SER A 221 -15.99 -20.55 8.39
CA SER A 221 -17.20 -21.39 8.47
C SER A 221 -18.16 -21.05 7.35
N THR A 222 -19.18 -21.90 7.18
CA THR A 222 -20.28 -21.63 6.24
C THR A 222 -20.96 -20.30 6.57
N ASP A 223 -21.26 -20.05 7.84
CA ASP A 223 -21.93 -18.84 8.28
C ASP A 223 -21.08 -17.59 8.06
N ALA A 224 -19.76 -17.67 8.31
CA ALA A 224 -18.84 -16.56 8.04
C ALA A 224 -18.84 -16.19 6.55
N TRP A 225 -18.77 -17.17 5.68
CA TRP A 225 -18.85 -16.96 4.23
C TRP A 225 -20.23 -16.48 3.79
N ALA A 226 -21.32 -17.05 4.33
CA ALA A 226 -22.67 -16.62 4.01
C ALA A 226 -22.91 -15.16 4.42
N ASN A 227 -22.50 -14.77 5.62
CA ASN A 227 -22.59 -13.38 6.08
C ASN A 227 -21.77 -12.42 5.21
N PHE A 228 -20.54 -12.82 4.85
CA PHE A 228 -19.69 -12.02 3.96
C PHE A 228 -20.32 -11.84 2.57
N LEU A 229 -20.84 -12.90 1.98
CA LEU A 229 -21.50 -12.84 0.66
C LEU A 229 -22.83 -12.07 0.71
N THR A 230 -23.58 -12.20 1.81
CA THR A 230 -24.80 -11.43 2.05
C THR A 230 -24.49 -9.93 2.11
N ASP A 231 -23.45 -9.52 2.83
CA ASP A 231 -23.01 -8.11 2.85
C ASP A 231 -22.71 -7.58 1.43
N LEU A 232 -22.06 -8.39 0.58
CA LEU A 232 -21.80 -7.99 -0.81
C LEU A 232 -23.09 -7.80 -1.60
N THR A 233 -24.07 -8.70 -1.43
CA THR A 233 -25.38 -8.61 -2.11
C THR A 233 -26.23 -7.46 -1.57
N ASP A 234 -26.23 -7.21 -0.27
CA ASP A 234 -26.94 -6.08 0.37
C ASP A 234 -26.42 -4.73 -0.13
N ARG A 235 -25.13 -4.67 -0.45
CA ARG A 235 -24.51 -3.49 -1.09
C ARG A 235 -24.80 -3.40 -2.60
N GLY A 236 -25.56 -4.35 -3.16
CA GLY A 236 -26.04 -4.33 -4.54
C GLY A 236 -25.24 -5.20 -5.52
N LEU A 237 -24.30 -6.04 -5.06
CA LEU A 237 -23.57 -6.93 -5.97
C LEU A 237 -24.51 -7.93 -6.61
N ALA A 238 -24.62 -7.89 -7.94
CA ALA A 238 -25.38 -8.87 -8.70
C ALA A 238 -24.67 -10.24 -8.71
N CYS A 239 -25.44 -11.32 -8.91
CA CYS A 239 -24.90 -12.66 -9.05
C CYS A 239 -23.87 -12.72 -10.20
N PRO A 240 -22.61 -13.15 -9.94
CA PRO A 240 -21.59 -13.26 -10.98
C PRO A 240 -21.86 -14.43 -11.91
N LEU A 241 -21.29 -14.41 -13.11
CA LEU A 241 -21.40 -15.55 -14.03
C LEU A 241 -20.69 -16.79 -13.48
N LEU A 242 -19.48 -16.62 -12.93
CA LEU A 242 -18.65 -17.71 -12.42
C LEU A 242 -18.00 -17.35 -11.09
N VAL A 243 -18.15 -18.22 -10.09
CA VAL A 243 -17.42 -18.12 -8.81
C VAL A 243 -16.28 -19.13 -8.79
N VAL A 244 -15.08 -18.67 -8.46
CA VAL A 244 -13.88 -19.48 -8.31
C VAL A 244 -13.49 -19.52 -6.83
N SER A 245 -13.39 -20.73 -6.24
CA SER A 245 -13.03 -20.93 -4.82
C SER A 245 -12.09 -22.12 -4.63
N ASP A 246 -11.52 -22.27 -3.45
CA ASP A 246 -10.60 -23.38 -3.11
C ASP A 246 -11.29 -24.74 -3.02
N GLY A 247 -12.60 -24.76 -2.82
CA GLY A 247 -13.42 -25.98 -2.72
C GLY A 247 -13.66 -26.43 -1.27
N ALA A 248 -13.46 -25.57 -0.27
CA ALA A 248 -13.90 -25.81 1.11
C ALA A 248 -15.42 -26.01 1.15
N ALA A 249 -15.90 -27.02 1.88
CA ALA A 249 -17.31 -27.38 1.90
C ALA A 249 -18.21 -26.24 2.41
N GLY A 250 -17.76 -25.51 3.44
CA GLY A 250 -18.50 -24.37 3.98
C GLY A 250 -18.62 -23.22 2.99
N LEU A 251 -17.56 -22.90 2.26
CA LEU A 251 -17.59 -21.88 1.21
C LEU A 251 -18.49 -22.29 0.04
N ILE A 252 -18.46 -23.57 -0.35
CA ILE A 252 -19.33 -24.11 -1.38
C ILE A 252 -20.80 -23.93 -1.00
N ALA A 253 -21.18 -24.31 0.23
CA ALA A 253 -22.55 -24.19 0.72
C ALA A 253 -23.02 -22.72 0.74
N ALA A 254 -22.17 -21.81 1.19
CA ALA A 254 -22.47 -20.37 1.19
C ALA A 254 -22.66 -19.82 -0.24
N ILE A 255 -21.81 -20.22 -1.20
CA ILE A 255 -21.95 -19.81 -2.60
C ILE A 255 -23.29 -20.33 -3.19
N GLU A 256 -23.63 -21.59 -2.95
CA GLU A 256 -24.89 -22.19 -3.45
C GLU A 256 -26.13 -21.51 -2.83
N GLN A 257 -26.03 -21.05 -1.59
CA GLN A 257 -27.10 -20.34 -0.91
C GLN A 257 -27.30 -18.92 -1.46
N ILE A 258 -26.22 -18.16 -1.63
CA ILE A 258 -26.29 -16.72 -1.95
C ILE A 258 -26.29 -16.47 -3.46
N PHE A 259 -25.53 -17.28 -4.23
CA PHE A 259 -25.42 -17.17 -5.68
C PHE A 259 -25.88 -18.47 -6.38
N PRO A 260 -27.16 -18.89 -6.25
CA PRO A 260 -27.62 -20.17 -6.72
C PRO A 260 -27.56 -20.38 -8.25
N THR A 261 -27.49 -19.28 -9.02
CA THR A 261 -27.41 -19.32 -10.49
C THR A 261 -25.98 -19.19 -11.01
N ALA A 262 -25.02 -18.87 -10.16
CA ALA A 262 -23.61 -18.76 -10.56
C ALA A 262 -23.04 -20.14 -10.94
N LEU A 263 -22.26 -20.17 -12.01
CA LEU A 263 -21.40 -21.31 -12.28
C LEU A 263 -20.29 -21.35 -11.22
N ARG A 264 -19.79 -22.57 -10.92
CA ARG A 264 -18.75 -22.73 -9.92
C ARG A 264 -17.55 -23.47 -10.48
N GLN A 265 -16.37 -22.92 -10.22
CA GLN A 265 -15.09 -23.49 -10.62
C GLN A 265 -14.16 -23.61 -9.42
N ARG A 266 -13.59 -24.79 -9.21
CA ARG A 266 -12.54 -24.96 -8.20
C ARG A 266 -11.25 -24.26 -8.66
N CYS A 267 -10.61 -23.48 -7.76
CA CYS A 267 -9.35 -22.80 -8.02
C CYS A 267 -8.26 -23.79 -8.47
N LEU A 268 -7.72 -23.56 -9.65
CA LEU A 268 -6.70 -24.44 -10.23
C LEU A 268 -5.39 -24.45 -9.42
N ILE A 269 -5.05 -23.33 -8.79
CA ILE A 269 -3.84 -23.21 -7.95
C ILE A 269 -4.00 -24.07 -6.68
N HIS A 270 -5.13 -23.95 -5.97
CA HIS A 270 -5.41 -24.81 -4.81
C HIS A 270 -5.48 -26.29 -5.19
N ARG A 271 -6.10 -26.60 -6.33
CA ARG A 271 -6.14 -27.98 -6.86
C ARG A 271 -4.73 -28.50 -7.16
N LEU A 272 -3.88 -27.68 -7.79
CA LEU A 272 -2.48 -28.03 -8.05
C LEU A 272 -1.71 -28.27 -6.76
N ARG A 273 -1.80 -27.38 -5.77
CA ARG A 273 -1.16 -27.55 -4.45
C ARG A 273 -1.59 -28.83 -3.77
N ASN A 274 -2.88 -29.14 -3.81
CA ASN A 274 -3.42 -30.38 -3.24
C ASN A 274 -2.90 -31.65 -3.95
N VAL A 275 -2.66 -31.60 -5.26
CA VAL A 275 -2.05 -32.68 -6.02
C VAL A 275 -0.56 -32.81 -5.66
N LEU A 276 0.17 -31.69 -5.64
CA LEU A 276 1.59 -31.69 -5.31
C LEU A 276 1.85 -32.20 -3.89
N ALA A 277 0.99 -31.87 -2.92
CA ALA A 277 1.09 -32.37 -1.54
C ALA A 277 0.95 -33.90 -1.41
N LYS A 278 0.38 -34.57 -2.43
CA LYS A 278 0.22 -36.04 -2.47
C LYS A 278 1.32 -36.72 -3.29
N ILE A 279 2.18 -35.98 -3.97
CA ILE A 279 3.27 -36.53 -4.77
C ILE A 279 4.51 -36.65 -3.87
N PRO A 280 5.22 -37.80 -3.88
CA PRO A 280 6.47 -37.97 -3.14
C PRO A 280 7.49 -36.88 -3.52
N ALA A 281 8.26 -36.40 -2.55
CA ALA A 281 9.22 -35.28 -2.73
C ALA A 281 10.22 -35.52 -3.90
N ARG A 282 10.61 -36.79 -4.14
CA ARG A 282 11.48 -37.20 -5.25
C ARG A 282 10.89 -36.90 -6.64
N ASP A 283 9.56 -36.82 -6.76
CA ASP A 283 8.83 -36.61 -8.02
C ASP A 283 8.30 -35.16 -8.14
N ALA A 284 8.40 -34.35 -7.07
CA ALA A 284 7.91 -32.97 -7.01
C ALA A 284 8.69 -31.99 -7.91
N GLY A 285 9.91 -32.39 -8.35
CA GLY A 285 10.73 -31.60 -9.29
C GLY A 285 10.28 -31.61 -10.74
N ARG A 286 9.22 -32.36 -11.09
CA ARG A 286 8.63 -32.34 -12.41
C ARG A 286 7.83 -31.05 -12.62
N ASP A 287 8.15 -30.34 -13.70
CA ASP A 287 7.64 -29.02 -14.08
C ASP A 287 6.15 -28.77 -13.69
N PRO A 288 5.86 -27.84 -12.75
CA PRO A 288 4.50 -27.50 -12.34
C PRO A 288 3.60 -27.08 -13.54
N ARG A 289 4.19 -26.60 -14.63
CA ARG A 289 3.46 -26.20 -15.85
C ARG A 289 2.85 -27.40 -16.57
N ARG A 290 3.53 -28.55 -16.56
CA ARG A 290 2.98 -29.80 -17.14
C ARG A 290 1.79 -30.31 -16.33
N LEU A 291 1.85 -30.21 -14.99
CA LEU A 291 0.75 -30.59 -14.09
C LEU A 291 -0.44 -29.65 -14.26
N LEU A 292 -0.25 -28.35 -14.42
CA LEU A 292 -1.30 -27.39 -14.75
C LEU A 292 -1.96 -27.69 -16.10
N GLY A 293 -1.19 -28.14 -17.09
CA GLY A 293 -1.70 -28.60 -18.40
C GLY A 293 -2.65 -29.79 -18.25
N LEU A 294 -2.29 -30.77 -17.43
CA LEU A 294 -3.14 -31.95 -17.14
C LEU A 294 -4.44 -31.57 -16.42
N LEU A 295 -4.38 -30.62 -15.48
CA LEU A 295 -5.58 -30.15 -14.76
C LEU A 295 -6.56 -29.37 -15.65
N ARG A 296 -6.09 -28.74 -16.73
CA ARG A 296 -6.94 -28.04 -17.72
C ARG A 296 -7.77 -29.00 -18.57
N HIS A 297 -7.33 -30.24 -18.74
CA HIS A 297 -8.02 -31.27 -19.52
C HIS A 297 -9.00 -32.10 -18.70
N CYS A 298 -9.04 -31.99 -17.39
CA CYS A 298 -10.07 -32.62 -16.57
C CYS A 298 -11.40 -31.92 -16.80
N ARG A 299 -12.34 -32.58 -17.50
CA ARG A 299 -13.71 -32.09 -17.69
C ARG A 299 -14.37 -31.79 -16.35
N PRO A 300 -15.09 -30.65 -16.21
CA PRO A 300 -15.95 -30.44 -15.05
C PRO A 300 -16.99 -31.53 -14.96
N HIS A 301 -17.16 -32.14 -13.78
CA HIS A 301 -18.28 -33.02 -13.52
C HIS A 301 -19.55 -32.15 -13.46
N HIS A 302 -20.18 -31.95 -14.60
CA HIS A 302 -21.58 -31.49 -14.65
C HIS A 302 -22.47 -32.61 -14.13
N ARG A 303 -23.03 -32.46 -12.93
CA ARG A 303 -24.33 -33.09 -12.64
C ARG A 303 -25.33 -32.33 -13.51
N ALA A 304 -25.77 -33.00 -14.58
CA ALA A 304 -26.86 -32.52 -15.41
C ALA A 304 -28.09 -32.33 -14.52
N ARG A 305 -28.59 -31.12 -14.39
CA ARG A 305 -29.98 -30.84 -13.99
C ARG A 305 -30.87 -31.03 -15.23
N PRO A 306 -32.10 -31.57 -15.10
CA PRO A 306 -33.00 -31.71 -16.21
C PRO A 306 -33.40 -30.36 -16.79
N GLU A 307 -33.44 -30.31 -18.11
CA GLU A 307 -33.80 -29.17 -18.94
C GLU A 307 -35.24 -28.70 -18.64
N ALA A 308 -35.37 -27.41 -18.26
CA ALA A 308 -36.60 -26.66 -18.50
C ALA A 308 -36.31 -25.71 -19.67
N GLY A 309 -36.95 -25.97 -20.79
CA GLY A 309 -36.70 -25.31 -22.05
C GLY A 309 -36.88 -23.82 -22.03
N ARG A 310 -35.89 -23.14 -22.65
CA ARG A 310 -36.10 -21.90 -23.40
C ARG A 310 -34.98 -21.71 -24.41
N THR A 311 -35.41 -21.67 -25.66
CA THR A 311 -34.61 -21.39 -26.83
C THR A 311 -34.17 -19.92 -26.83
N HIS A 312 -32.86 -19.65 -26.72
CA HIS A 312 -32.27 -18.44 -27.22
C HIS A 312 -31.08 -18.76 -28.11
N ARG A 313 -31.27 -18.50 -29.42
CA ARG A 313 -30.21 -18.51 -30.42
C ARG A 313 -29.15 -17.45 -30.06
N ARG A 314 -27.92 -17.91 -29.89
CA ARG A 314 -26.71 -17.03 -29.82
C ARG A 314 -26.05 -17.01 -31.20
N PRO A 315 -25.57 -15.85 -31.67
CA PRO A 315 -24.67 -15.80 -32.83
C PRO A 315 -23.28 -16.30 -32.45
N ALA A 316 -22.72 -17.13 -33.32
CA ALA A 316 -21.38 -17.67 -33.18
C ALA A 316 -20.32 -16.58 -33.47
N GLY A 317 -19.70 -16.05 -32.45
CA GLY A 317 -18.49 -15.25 -32.53
C GLY A 317 -17.37 -15.91 -31.75
N ARG A 318 -16.40 -16.53 -32.44
CA ARG A 318 -15.18 -17.03 -31.79
C ARG A 318 -14.33 -15.86 -31.35
N VAL A 319 -14.35 -15.52 -30.07
CA VAL A 319 -13.38 -14.60 -29.48
C VAL A 319 -12.14 -15.43 -29.11
N ARG A 320 -11.08 -15.27 -29.92
CA ARG A 320 -9.72 -15.72 -29.55
C ARG A 320 -9.11 -14.69 -28.62
N TYR A 321 -8.94 -15.03 -27.35
CA TYR A 321 -8.14 -14.23 -26.43
C TYR A 321 -6.66 -14.62 -26.54
N PRO A 322 -5.76 -13.68 -26.84
CA PRO A 322 -4.32 -13.93 -26.71
C PRO A 322 -3.94 -13.84 -25.22
N LEU A 323 -3.64 -14.98 -24.61
CA LEU A 323 -3.00 -15.04 -23.29
C LEU A 323 -1.54 -14.55 -23.42
N ARG A 324 -1.32 -13.25 -23.28
CA ARG A 324 0.00 -12.70 -22.94
C ARG A 324 0.17 -12.78 -21.42
N THR A 325 0.84 -13.82 -20.96
CA THR A 325 1.38 -13.88 -19.61
C THR A 325 2.64 -13.01 -19.53
N HIS A 326 2.51 -11.75 -19.17
CA HIS A 326 3.62 -10.96 -18.65
C HIS A 326 3.65 -11.14 -17.13
N LEU A 327 4.43 -12.11 -16.66
CA LEU A 327 4.97 -12.08 -15.32
C LEU A 327 6.26 -11.23 -15.39
N PRO A 328 6.45 -10.24 -14.50
CA PRO A 328 7.73 -9.57 -14.38
C PRO A 328 8.79 -10.60 -13.96
N ARG A 329 9.84 -10.74 -14.74
CA ARG A 329 11.04 -11.45 -14.34
C ARG A 329 11.73 -10.58 -13.30
N SER A 330 11.98 -11.12 -12.12
CA SER A 330 12.91 -10.56 -11.16
C SER A 330 14.31 -10.54 -11.78
N ASP A 331 15.02 -9.41 -11.66
CA ASP A 331 16.37 -9.18 -12.20
C ASP A 331 17.49 -9.99 -11.52
N GLU A 332 17.17 -10.97 -10.68
CA GLU A 332 18.16 -11.79 -9.97
C GLU A 332 18.76 -12.94 -10.80
N ASP A 333 18.21 -13.27 -11.99
CA ASP A 333 18.70 -14.40 -12.79
C ASP A 333 19.80 -14.03 -13.84
N ARG A 334 20.37 -12.83 -13.75
CA ARG A 334 21.34 -12.37 -14.75
C ARG A 334 22.83 -12.34 -14.32
N ALA A 335 23.15 -12.78 -13.10
CA ALA A 335 24.51 -12.66 -12.55
C ALA A 335 25.33 -13.95 -12.47
N ASP A 336 24.88 -15.07 -13.04
CA ASP A 336 25.64 -16.35 -12.89
C ASP A 336 25.86 -17.08 -14.24
N ARG A 337 26.50 -16.41 -15.21
CA ARG A 337 27.13 -17.08 -16.35
C ARG A 337 28.39 -16.35 -16.84
N SER A 338 29.38 -16.21 -15.96
CA SER A 338 30.76 -15.98 -16.41
C SER A 338 31.74 -16.15 -15.25
N ARG A 339 32.12 -17.36 -14.92
CA ARG A 339 33.42 -17.71 -14.37
C ARG A 339 33.59 -19.24 -14.44
N GLY A 340 34.47 -19.65 -15.32
CA GLY A 340 35.00 -21.00 -15.39
C GLY A 340 35.92 -21.32 -14.20
N PRO A 341 36.36 -22.57 -14.06
CA PRO A 341 36.94 -23.09 -12.81
C PRO A 341 38.42 -22.76 -12.69
N ASP A 342 38.83 -22.22 -11.57
CA ASP A 342 40.24 -22.27 -11.14
C ASP A 342 40.39 -22.59 -9.64
N ARG A 343 40.91 -23.79 -9.43
CA ARG A 343 41.92 -24.28 -8.47
C ARG A 343 41.86 -23.86 -7.00
N LEU A 344 41.59 -24.90 -6.23
CA LEU A 344 42.31 -25.37 -5.01
C LEU A 344 43.32 -24.40 -4.34
N SER A 345 43.03 -24.05 -3.09
CA SER A 345 44.05 -24.05 -2.04
C SER A 345 43.42 -24.28 -0.66
N THR A 346 44.04 -25.14 0.04
CA THR A 346 43.89 -25.83 1.31
C THR A 346 44.08 -24.93 2.54
N VAL A 347 43.22 -25.14 3.58
CA VAL A 347 43.52 -25.34 5.02
C VAL A 347 44.06 -24.15 5.84
N PRO A 348 43.89 -24.06 7.18
CA PRO A 348 43.31 -24.97 8.17
C PRO A 348 42.33 -24.39 9.23
N ALA A 349 41.70 -25.33 9.92
CA ALA A 349 40.95 -25.16 11.16
C ALA A 349 41.72 -24.49 12.31
N ARG A 350 41.05 -23.71 13.15
CA ARG A 350 41.41 -23.55 14.56
C ARG A 350 40.17 -23.57 15.46
N THR A 351 40.34 -24.36 16.41
CA THR A 351 39.64 -24.91 17.56
C THR A 351 39.23 -23.85 18.61
N SER A 352 38.17 -24.21 19.34
CA SER A 352 37.91 -24.09 20.78
C SER A 352 37.38 -22.80 21.39
N SER A 353 36.20 -23.00 21.94
CA SER A 353 35.54 -22.33 23.08
C SER A 353 36.46 -22.10 24.31
N PRO A 354 36.03 -21.42 25.43
CA PRO A 354 34.71 -21.40 26.03
C PRO A 354 34.26 -20.08 26.66
N HIS A 355 32.99 -20.06 27.11
CA HIS A 355 32.37 -19.14 28.07
C HIS A 355 33.19 -18.87 29.36
N PRO A 356 32.96 -17.76 30.09
CA PRO A 356 31.98 -17.82 31.17
C PRO A 356 31.06 -16.61 31.40
N ALA A 357 30.00 -16.93 32.11
CA ALA A 357 29.03 -16.15 32.79
C ALA A 357 29.54 -14.88 33.57
N LEU A 358 28.76 -13.82 33.48
CA LEU A 358 28.13 -13.08 34.60
C LEU A 358 26.97 -12.28 34.04
#